data_c6fe9e958fe05f7809dd6f7b2d9df972
#
_entry.id   c6fe9e958fe05f7809dd6f7b2d9df972
#
_cell.length_a   1.000
_cell.length_b   1.000
_cell.length_c   1.000
_cell.angle_alpha   90.00
_cell.angle_beta   90.00
_cell.angle_gamma   90.00
#
_symmetry.space_group_name_H-M   'P 1'
#
loop_
_entity.id
_entity.type
_entity.pdbx_description
1 polymer ?
#
loop_
_entity_poly.entity_id
_entity_poly.type
_entity_poly.pdbx_seq_one_letter_code
_entity_poly.pdbx_strand_id
1 'polypeptide(L)'
;MAFGSPMALSTADQIARLGSVDVVVPGVSMLMSDEMSGVSMGIPQMIEGQVAGADRGRETFALHPASGRLLTPADEGASVTVLGSDIARQGDSKVGDTVTLRGEQFLVVGILEPTLTAPDTTAIVPLAAGQRLYARTLPALVAGKLDAATIISGLVVYPKDGVDPETVAAEIKAANPDLVTMTAGDFDRQIGSATSILNSILVGIALISLAVGGLSVVNTMAMSVAERTREIGIKRAIGGNRRRIVGELVTESAFIGFLGGAVGLALGAALVVVANVAGRTSGTVLFQLTPGTAFTAVGFSTILGALAGFVPALHAARLDPVAALRYE
;
A
#
# COMPACT_ATOMS: atom_id res chain seq x y z
N MET A 1 19.09 -5.62 -4.37
CA MET A 1 19.27 -4.46 -3.48
C MET A 1 19.82 -4.98 -2.17
N ALA A 2 21.00 -4.54 -1.74
CA ALA A 2 21.51 -4.86 -0.42
C ALA A 2 20.68 -4.05 0.59
N PHE A 3 19.88 -4.72 1.38
CA PHE A 3 19.23 -4.12 2.53
C PHE A 3 20.30 -4.00 3.62
N GLY A 4 20.89 -2.83 3.74
CA GLY A 4 21.96 -2.50 4.68
C GLY A 4 23.37 -2.85 4.18
N SER A 5 24.31 -1.93 4.34
CA SER A 5 25.73 -2.21 4.14
C SER A 5 26.23 -3.11 5.27
N PRO A 6 27.06 -4.12 4.97
CA PRO A 6 27.63 -4.95 6.02
C PRO A 6 28.43 -4.08 7.00
N MET A 7 28.14 -4.20 8.28
CA MET A 7 28.81 -3.47 9.36
C MET A 7 29.29 -4.45 10.45
N ALA A 8 30.26 -4.02 11.23
CA ALA A 8 30.75 -4.83 12.33
C ALA A 8 29.78 -4.78 13.53
N LEU A 9 29.60 -5.90 14.21
CA LEU A 9 28.80 -5.99 15.44
C LEU A 9 29.28 -5.00 16.52
N SER A 10 30.58 -4.67 16.54
CA SER A 10 31.15 -3.66 17.44
C SER A 10 30.56 -2.26 17.26
N THR A 11 29.96 -1.97 16.10
CA THR A 11 29.23 -0.72 15.88
C THR A 11 27.98 -0.64 16.79
N ALA A 12 27.31 -1.76 17.04
CA ALA A 12 26.20 -1.81 17.99
C ALA A 12 26.64 -1.43 19.41
N ASP A 13 27.83 -1.92 19.83
CA ASP A 13 28.42 -1.59 21.14
C ASP A 13 28.79 -0.10 21.24
N GLN A 14 29.27 0.50 20.17
CA GLN A 14 29.58 1.93 20.14
C GLN A 14 28.32 2.78 20.28
N ILE A 15 27.25 2.42 19.55
CA ILE A 15 25.97 3.13 19.59
C ILE A 15 25.28 2.94 20.96
N ALA A 16 25.37 1.76 21.56
CA ALA A 16 24.83 1.48 22.88
C ALA A 16 25.45 2.34 24.01
N ARG A 17 26.66 2.91 23.77
CA ARG A 17 27.33 3.82 24.72
C ARG A 17 26.86 5.28 24.65
N LEU A 18 26.04 5.62 23.65
CA LEU A 18 25.48 6.97 23.54
C LEU A 18 24.49 7.21 24.70
N GLY A 19 24.57 8.37 25.29
CA GLY A 19 23.77 8.72 26.47
C GLY A 19 22.26 8.74 26.25
N SER A 20 21.83 8.95 25.02
CA SER A 20 20.44 9.03 24.54
C SER A 20 19.82 7.68 24.21
N VAL A 21 20.64 6.63 24.06
CA VAL A 21 20.24 5.28 23.67
C VAL A 21 19.93 4.43 24.89
N ASP A 22 18.83 3.64 24.83
CA ASP A 22 18.47 2.67 25.86
C ASP A 22 18.83 1.24 25.42
N VAL A 23 18.35 0.81 24.25
CA VAL A 23 18.56 -0.54 23.73
C VAL A 23 19.01 -0.47 22.28
N VAL A 24 19.98 -1.32 21.93
CA VAL A 24 20.42 -1.58 20.55
C VAL A 24 20.21 -3.05 20.24
N VAL A 25 19.43 -3.33 19.20
CA VAL A 25 19.19 -4.69 18.72
C VAL A 25 19.89 -4.87 17.39
N PRO A 26 21.01 -5.64 17.35
CA PRO A 26 21.67 -5.97 16.09
C PRO A 26 20.83 -6.98 15.31
N GLY A 27 20.81 -6.82 13.99
CA GLY A 27 20.07 -7.70 13.11
C GLY A 27 20.77 -7.92 11.77
N VAL A 28 20.32 -8.96 11.09
CA VAL A 28 20.73 -9.29 9.73
C VAL A 28 19.48 -9.47 8.90
N SER A 29 19.36 -8.75 7.78
CA SER A 29 18.25 -8.88 6.85
C SER A 29 18.77 -9.19 5.45
N MET A 30 18.16 -10.17 4.78
CA MET A 30 18.49 -10.56 3.42
C MET A 30 17.27 -11.09 2.67
N LEU A 31 17.31 -11.06 1.35
CA LEU A 31 16.30 -11.73 0.53
C LEU A 31 16.39 -13.25 0.72
N MET A 32 15.24 -13.91 0.74
CA MET A 32 15.17 -15.38 0.83
C MET A 32 15.73 -16.05 -0.42
N SER A 33 15.56 -15.45 -1.60
CA SER A 33 16.08 -15.91 -2.87
C SER A 33 16.81 -14.78 -3.61
N ASP A 34 17.89 -15.12 -4.33
CA ASP A 34 18.58 -14.19 -5.21
C ASP A 34 17.86 -14.05 -6.58
N GLU A 35 16.98 -14.98 -6.90
CA GLU A 35 16.16 -14.94 -8.12
C GLU A 35 14.95 -14.05 -7.89
N MET A 36 15.02 -12.81 -8.33
CA MET A 36 13.84 -11.98 -8.57
C MET A 36 13.17 -12.48 -9.86
N SER A 37 12.44 -13.59 -9.77
CA SER A 37 11.68 -14.12 -10.88
C SER A 37 10.44 -13.27 -11.13
N GLY A 38 10.57 -12.31 -12.07
CA GLY A 38 9.46 -11.50 -12.54
C GLY A 38 9.15 -10.26 -11.67
N VAL A 39 8.23 -9.46 -12.15
CA VAL A 39 7.67 -8.31 -11.41
C VAL A 39 6.73 -8.86 -10.34
N SER A 40 7.28 -9.15 -9.16
CA SER A 40 6.46 -9.45 -7.98
C SER A 40 5.84 -8.14 -7.49
N MET A 41 4.52 -8.01 -7.58
CA MET A 41 3.77 -6.88 -7.02
C MET A 41 3.50 -7.05 -5.51
N GLY A 42 4.37 -7.74 -4.78
CA GLY A 42 4.24 -8.01 -3.34
C GLY A 42 5.47 -7.62 -2.53
N ILE A 43 5.34 -7.70 -1.21
CA ILE A 43 6.47 -7.54 -0.29
C ILE A 43 7.42 -8.72 -0.52
N PRO A 44 8.73 -8.50 -0.76
CA PRO A 44 9.66 -9.57 -1.02
C PRO A 44 9.82 -10.48 0.20
N GLN A 45 10.04 -11.77 -0.03
CA GLN A 45 10.34 -12.70 1.05
C GLN A 45 11.74 -12.45 1.59
N MET A 46 11.83 -12.30 2.91
CA MET A 46 13.06 -11.97 3.61
C MET A 46 13.42 -13.02 4.67
N ILE A 47 14.69 -13.10 4.98
CA ILE A 47 15.21 -13.79 6.16
C ILE A 47 15.72 -12.71 7.10
N GLU A 48 15.29 -12.76 8.34
CA GLU A 48 15.72 -11.84 9.39
C GLU A 48 16.37 -12.61 10.54
N GLY A 49 17.64 -12.34 10.78
CA GLY A 49 18.39 -12.87 11.91
C GLY A 49 18.38 -11.87 13.06
N GLN A 50 17.84 -12.26 14.21
CA GLN A 50 17.72 -11.39 15.39
C GLN A 50 18.05 -12.14 16.68
N VAL A 51 18.41 -11.39 17.73
CA VAL A 51 18.57 -11.91 19.08
C VAL A 51 17.23 -11.88 19.79
N ALA A 52 16.73 -13.04 20.20
CA ALA A 52 15.43 -13.15 20.85
C ALA A 52 15.38 -12.36 22.17
N GLY A 53 14.37 -11.49 22.31
CA GLY A 53 14.18 -10.68 23.52
C GLY A 53 15.19 -9.56 23.74
N ALA A 54 16.04 -9.25 22.75
CA ALA A 54 17.01 -8.17 22.85
C ALA A 54 16.37 -6.77 22.90
N ASP A 55 15.16 -6.63 22.35
CA ASP A 55 14.33 -5.42 22.36
C ASP A 55 13.76 -5.04 23.74
N ARG A 56 13.84 -5.97 24.72
CA ARG A 56 13.29 -5.84 26.07
C ARG A 56 11.81 -5.44 26.10
N GLY A 57 11.02 -5.90 25.13
CA GLY A 57 9.60 -5.62 25.03
C GLY A 57 9.26 -4.21 24.50
N ARG A 58 10.21 -3.55 23.84
CA ARG A 58 10.00 -2.23 23.20
C ARG A 58 9.54 -2.32 21.76
N GLU A 59 9.27 -3.52 21.28
CA GLU A 59 8.72 -3.70 19.92
C GLU A 59 7.41 -2.93 19.75
N THR A 60 7.35 -2.13 18.70
CA THR A 60 6.15 -1.37 18.32
C THR A 60 5.01 -2.30 17.89
N PHE A 61 5.36 -3.49 17.38
CA PHE A 61 4.45 -4.52 16.94
C PHE A 61 4.78 -5.85 17.61
N ALA A 62 3.94 -6.25 18.58
CA ALA A 62 4.07 -7.57 19.19
C ALA A 62 3.69 -8.64 18.14
N LEU A 63 4.65 -9.51 17.84
CA LEU A 63 4.42 -10.68 16.99
C LEU A 63 3.72 -11.77 17.81
N HIS A 64 2.63 -12.30 17.28
CA HIS A 64 1.90 -13.41 17.91
C HIS A 64 2.03 -14.67 17.07
N PRO A 65 2.38 -15.84 17.68
CA PRO A 65 2.38 -17.10 16.96
C PRO A 65 0.94 -17.63 16.81
N ALA A 66 0.53 -17.93 15.57
CA ALA A 66 -0.70 -18.68 15.28
C ALA A 66 -0.54 -20.15 15.68
N SER A 67 0.68 -20.68 15.61
CA SER A 67 1.03 -22.03 16.08
C SER A 67 2.50 -22.10 16.51
N GLY A 68 2.79 -22.99 17.44
CA GLY A 68 4.13 -23.12 17.99
C GLY A 68 4.53 -22.00 18.95
N ARG A 69 5.74 -21.48 18.83
CA ARG A 69 6.30 -20.43 19.70
C ARG A 69 7.20 -19.47 18.93
N LEU A 70 7.46 -18.32 19.49
CA LEU A 70 8.51 -17.41 19.02
C LEU A 70 9.90 -17.94 19.39
N LEU A 71 10.94 -17.31 18.82
CA LEU A 71 12.32 -17.57 19.23
C LEU A 71 12.53 -17.18 20.69
N THR A 72 13.37 -17.95 21.36
CA THR A 72 13.79 -17.70 22.74
C THR A 72 15.30 -17.55 22.79
N PRO A 73 15.89 -16.98 23.84
CA PRO A 73 17.35 -16.92 24.01
C PRO A 73 18.04 -18.29 23.99
N ALA A 74 17.32 -19.37 24.32
CA ALA A 74 17.85 -20.73 24.25
C ALA A 74 18.02 -21.26 22.82
N ASP A 75 17.41 -20.60 21.82
CA ASP A 75 17.53 -20.96 20.41
C ASP A 75 18.80 -20.38 19.76
N GLU A 76 19.53 -19.53 20.44
CA GLU A 76 20.76 -18.94 19.90
C GLU A 76 21.77 -20.04 19.51
N GLY A 77 22.24 -19.99 18.25
CA GLY A 77 23.09 -21.02 17.67
C GLY A 77 22.38 -22.24 17.09
N ALA A 78 21.07 -22.43 17.36
CA ALA A 78 20.28 -23.50 16.75
C ALA A 78 19.83 -23.17 15.34
N SER A 79 19.57 -24.21 14.51
CA SER A 79 18.99 -24.06 13.18
C SER A 79 17.46 -24.17 13.26
N VAL A 80 16.84 -23.16 13.85
CA VAL A 80 15.39 -23.06 14.01
C VAL A 80 14.87 -21.79 13.36
N THR A 81 13.60 -21.78 12.96
CA THR A 81 12.97 -20.62 12.33
C THR A 81 11.52 -20.45 12.77
N VAL A 82 11.08 -19.19 12.84
CA VAL A 82 9.67 -18.80 12.90
C VAL A 82 9.30 -18.25 11.54
N LEU A 83 8.28 -18.83 10.92
CA LEU A 83 7.84 -18.42 9.58
C LEU A 83 6.71 -17.42 9.65
N GLY A 84 6.74 -16.42 8.78
CA GLY A 84 5.61 -15.58 8.49
C GLY A 84 4.47 -16.38 7.85
N SER A 85 3.24 -15.91 8.04
CA SER A 85 2.02 -16.62 7.61
C SER A 85 1.99 -16.93 6.11
N ASP A 86 2.52 -16.03 5.28
CA ASP A 86 2.53 -16.18 3.82
C ASP A 86 3.56 -17.21 3.36
N ILE A 87 4.74 -17.22 3.98
CA ILE A 87 5.79 -18.22 3.70
C ILE A 87 5.28 -19.61 4.07
N ALA A 88 4.72 -19.76 5.27
CA ALA A 88 4.20 -21.03 5.74
C ALA A 88 3.08 -21.56 4.83
N ARG A 89 2.15 -20.68 4.40
CA ARG A 89 1.06 -21.05 3.49
C ARG A 89 1.55 -21.44 2.10
N GLN A 90 2.52 -20.71 1.54
CA GLN A 90 3.07 -21.02 0.21
C GLN A 90 3.85 -22.33 0.20
N GLY A 91 4.57 -22.63 1.28
CA GLY A 91 5.33 -23.88 1.45
C GLY A 91 4.54 -25.05 2.02
N ASP A 92 3.24 -24.88 2.34
CA ASP A 92 2.42 -25.82 3.12
C ASP A 92 3.16 -26.34 4.37
N SER A 93 3.92 -25.44 5.01
CA SER A 93 4.81 -25.77 6.13
C SER A 93 4.06 -25.69 7.46
N LYS A 94 4.36 -26.63 8.35
CA LYS A 94 3.80 -26.74 9.71
C LYS A 94 4.89 -26.67 10.76
N VAL A 95 4.52 -26.39 11.99
CA VAL A 95 5.43 -26.48 13.12
C VAL A 95 5.93 -27.92 13.27
N GLY A 96 7.24 -28.08 13.35
CA GLY A 96 7.94 -29.37 13.37
C GLY A 96 8.50 -29.80 12.00
N ASP A 97 8.09 -29.14 10.92
CA ASP A 97 8.68 -29.40 9.60
C ASP A 97 10.07 -28.80 9.46
N THR A 98 10.81 -29.28 8.48
CA THR A 98 12.13 -28.71 8.13
C THR A 98 12.01 -27.96 6.80
N VAL A 99 12.42 -26.70 6.81
CA VAL A 99 12.44 -25.84 5.63
C VAL A 99 13.87 -25.50 5.24
N THR A 100 14.11 -25.31 3.95
CA THR A 100 15.43 -24.92 3.44
C THR A 100 15.47 -23.43 3.19
N LEU A 101 16.29 -22.70 3.93
CA LEU A 101 16.55 -21.28 3.77
C LEU A 101 17.96 -21.10 3.22
N ARG A 102 18.10 -20.57 2.00
CA ARG A 102 19.39 -20.35 1.32
C ARG A 102 20.35 -21.58 1.40
N GLY A 103 19.81 -22.78 1.25
CA GLY A 103 20.58 -24.03 1.23
C GLY A 103 20.92 -24.62 2.61
N GLU A 104 20.48 -24.01 3.70
CA GLU A 104 20.54 -24.60 5.04
C GLU A 104 19.16 -25.05 5.51
N GLN A 105 19.12 -26.12 6.28
CA GLN A 105 17.87 -26.67 6.84
C GLN A 105 17.59 -26.05 8.22
N PHE A 106 16.33 -25.64 8.40
CA PHE A 106 15.82 -25.06 9.64
C PHE A 106 14.57 -25.77 10.08
N LEU A 107 14.49 -26.10 11.38
CA LEU A 107 13.27 -26.62 12.00
C LEU A 107 12.29 -25.49 12.26
N VAL A 108 11.06 -25.60 11.78
CA VAL A 108 9.99 -24.64 12.03
C VAL A 108 9.50 -24.79 13.48
N VAL A 109 9.75 -23.80 14.33
CA VAL A 109 9.32 -23.78 15.74
C VAL A 109 8.06 -22.96 15.97
N GLY A 110 7.70 -22.10 15.01
CA GLY A 110 6.48 -21.29 15.07
C GLY A 110 6.08 -20.76 13.71
N ILE A 111 4.81 -20.38 13.62
CA ILE A 111 4.22 -19.69 12.45
C ILE A 111 3.47 -18.50 12.99
N LEU A 112 3.69 -17.31 12.43
CA LEU A 112 3.08 -16.06 12.86
C LEU A 112 1.60 -15.96 12.43
N GLU A 113 0.81 -15.25 13.21
CA GLU A 113 -0.51 -14.81 12.78
C GLU A 113 -0.39 -13.85 11.58
N PRO A 114 -1.37 -13.87 10.63
CA PRO A 114 -1.35 -12.95 9.50
C PRO A 114 -1.53 -11.50 9.97
N THR A 115 -0.58 -10.65 9.61
CA THR A 115 -0.55 -9.22 9.95
C THR A 115 -0.88 -8.33 8.76
N LEU A 116 -0.88 -8.87 7.53
CA LEU A 116 -0.97 -8.15 6.25
C LEU A 116 0.19 -7.15 6.04
N THR A 117 1.31 -7.39 6.70
CA THR A 117 2.51 -6.53 6.66
C THR A 117 3.78 -7.38 6.47
N ALA A 118 4.96 -6.76 6.52
CA ALA A 118 6.24 -7.41 6.27
C ALA A 118 6.51 -8.71 7.06
N PRO A 119 6.12 -8.87 8.33
CA PRO A 119 6.31 -10.13 9.06
C PRO A 119 5.71 -11.36 8.37
N ASP A 120 4.62 -11.20 7.59
CA ASP A 120 3.97 -12.31 6.90
C ASP A 120 4.87 -12.96 5.83
N THR A 121 5.79 -12.17 5.27
CA THR A 121 6.76 -12.60 4.24
C THR A 121 8.18 -12.75 4.79
N THR A 122 8.35 -12.83 6.12
CA THR A 122 9.66 -12.92 6.77
C THR A 122 9.85 -14.26 7.47
N ALA A 123 11.02 -14.89 7.26
CA ALA A 123 11.49 -16.02 8.04
C ALA A 123 12.47 -15.51 9.12
N ILE A 124 12.09 -15.64 10.39
CA ILE A 124 12.88 -15.16 11.51
C ILE A 124 13.77 -16.31 12.01
N VAL A 125 15.05 -16.06 12.10
CA VAL A 125 16.06 -17.03 12.58
C VAL A 125 16.91 -16.42 13.69
N PRO A 126 17.60 -17.23 14.55
CA PRO A 126 18.58 -16.70 15.51
C PRO A 126 19.67 -15.89 14.81
N LEU A 127 20.21 -14.85 15.48
CA LEU A 127 21.18 -13.94 14.88
C LEU A 127 22.39 -14.68 14.31
N ALA A 128 22.97 -15.64 15.04
CA ALA A 128 24.12 -16.40 14.57
C ALA A 128 23.83 -17.20 13.30
N ALA A 129 22.62 -17.75 13.16
CA ALA A 129 22.19 -18.42 11.94
C ALA A 129 22.02 -17.43 10.78
N GLY A 130 21.40 -16.27 11.05
CA GLY A 130 21.27 -15.18 10.08
C GLY A 130 22.62 -14.68 9.58
N GLN A 131 23.59 -14.49 10.47
CA GLN A 131 24.96 -14.07 10.15
C GLN A 131 25.66 -15.08 9.22
N ARG A 132 25.53 -16.38 9.49
CA ARG A 132 26.10 -17.43 8.60
C ARG A 132 25.49 -17.37 7.20
N LEU A 133 24.16 -17.24 7.10
CA LEU A 133 23.46 -17.12 5.83
C LEU A 133 23.87 -15.84 5.09
N TYR A 134 23.94 -14.71 5.79
CA TYR A 134 24.29 -13.41 5.21
C TYR A 134 25.74 -13.39 4.69
N ALA A 135 26.69 -13.97 5.43
CA ALA A 135 28.08 -14.04 5.00
C ALA A 135 28.25 -14.71 3.63
N ARG A 136 27.38 -15.68 3.30
CA ARG A 136 27.39 -16.36 1.98
C ARG A 136 26.85 -15.49 0.86
N THR A 137 26.07 -14.45 1.17
CA THR A 137 25.54 -13.53 0.15
C THR A 137 26.54 -12.44 -0.23
N LEU A 138 27.58 -12.27 0.59
CA LEU A 138 28.58 -11.23 0.36
C LEU A 138 29.53 -11.63 -0.77
N PRO A 139 29.97 -10.67 -1.60
CA PRO A 139 31.03 -10.91 -2.59
C PRO A 139 32.30 -11.45 -1.92
N ALA A 140 32.98 -12.38 -2.57
CA ALA A 140 34.18 -13.04 -2.04
C ALA A 140 35.27 -12.08 -1.54
N LEU A 141 35.38 -10.89 -2.14
CA LEU A 141 36.33 -9.83 -1.74
C LEU A 141 36.00 -9.24 -0.36
N VAL A 142 34.74 -9.27 0.04
CA VAL A 142 34.27 -8.74 1.34
C VAL A 142 34.24 -9.88 2.37
N ALA A 143 33.74 -11.04 1.97
CA ALA A 143 33.62 -12.22 2.82
C ALA A 143 34.99 -12.71 3.38
N GLY A 144 36.06 -12.53 2.62
CA GLY A 144 37.41 -12.93 3.07
C GLY A 144 38.06 -12.00 4.10
N LYS A 145 37.45 -10.84 4.39
CA LYS A 145 38.03 -9.85 5.34
C LYS A 145 37.23 -9.69 6.62
N LEU A 146 36.04 -10.29 6.71
CA LEU A 146 35.12 -10.14 7.83
C LEU A 146 34.81 -11.52 8.43
N ASP A 147 34.82 -11.60 9.74
CA ASP A 147 34.36 -12.80 10.46
C ASP A 147 32.82 -12.85 10.37
N ALA A 148 32.30 -13.97 9.86
CA ALA A 148 30.86 -14.18 9.71
C ALA A 148 30.06 -13.93 10.99
N ALA A 149 30.66 -14.27 12.14
CA ALA A 149 30.06 -14.11 13.47
C ALA A 149 29.98 -12.66 13.96
N THR A 150 30.65 -11.72 13.26
CA THR A 150 30.74 -10.32 13.67
C THR A 150 30.07 -9.37 12.68
N ILE A 151 29.42 -9.91 11.66
CA ILE A 151 28.75 -9.09 10.62
C ILE A 151 27.28 -8.93 10.95
N ILE A 152 26.77 -7.68 10.82
CA ILE A 152 25.34 -7.35 10.85
C ILE A 152 25.00 -6.51 9.62
N SER A 153 23.75 -6.50 9.20
CA SER A 153 23.27 -5.67 8.09
C SER A 153 22.54 -4.41 8.56
N GLY A 154 22.14 -4.38 9.81
CA GLY A 154 21.41 -3.28 10.41
C GLY A 154 21.30 -3.43 11.92
N LEU A 155 20.77 -2.40 12.54
CA LEU A 155 20.45 -2.41 13.96
C LEU A 155 19.21 -1.55 14.20
N VAL A 156 18.41 -1.96 15.16
CA VAL A 156 17.29 -1.19 15.68
C VAL A 156 17.73 -0.53 16.97
N VAL A 157 17.53 0.78 17.07
CA VAL A 157 17.90 1.58 18.23
C VAL A 157 16.66 2.10 18.90
N TYR A 158 16.52 1.82 20.18
CA TYR A 158 15.44 2.35 21.00
C TYR A 158 15.98 3.51 21.86
N PRO A 159 15.43 4.72 21.72
CA PRO A 159 15.77 5.86 22.56
C PRO A 159 15.40 5.63 24.01
N LYS A 160 16.06 6.33 24.93
CA LYS A 160 15.56 6.46 26.31
C LYS A 160 14.23 7.19 26.33
N ASP A 161 13.45 6.92 27.39
CA ASP A 161 12.13 7.55 27.55
C ASP A 161 12.25 9.08 27.56
N GLY A 162 11.42 9.73 26.72
CA GLY A 162 11.38 11.18 26.57
C GLY A 162 12.45 11.76 25.64
N VAL A 163 13.31 10.95 25.02
CA VAL A 163 14.27 11.40 24.01
C VAL A 163 13.66 11.25 22.61
N ASP A 164 13.73 12.33 21.84
CA ASP A 164 13.24 12.33 20.47
C ASP A 164 14.10 11.43 19.54
N PRO A 165 13.52 10.47 18.80
CA PRO A 165 14.23 9.61 17.88
C PRO A 165 15.06 10.35 16.83
N GLU A 166 14.63 11.55 16.39
CA GLU A 166 15.39 12.35 15.42
C GLU A 166 16.70 12.86 16.01
N THR A 167 16.69 13.22 17.29
CA THR A 167 17.90 13.63 18.00
C THR A 167 18.89 12.47 18.10
N VAL A 168 18.42 11.27 18.46
CA VAL A 168 19.26 10.07 18.53
C VAL A 168 19.84 9.71 17.16
N ALA A 169 19.03 9.78 16.11
CA ALA A 169 19.49 9.55 14.74
C ALA A 169 20.59 10.54 14.31
N ALA A 170 20.48 11.81 14.69
CA ALA A 170 21.51 12.83 14.45
C ALA A 170 22.80 12.55 15.22
N GLU A 171 22.72 12.13 16.51
CA GLU A 171 23.88 11.73 17.30
C GLU A 171 24.59 10.52 16.71
N ILE A 172 23.84 9.49 16.30
CA ILE A 172 24.40 8.30 15.64
C ILE A 172 25.13 8.69 14.36
N LYS A 173 24.50 9.53 13.52
CA LYS A 173 25.11 9.99 12.27
C LYS A 173 26.35 10.86 12.48
N ALA A 174 26.38 11.64 13.55
CA ALA A 174 27.55 12.45 13.92
C ALA A 174 28.72 11.58 14.38
N ALA A 175 28.43 10.49 15.14
CA ALA A 175 29.42 9.55 15.58
C ALA A 175 29.90 8.59 14.48
N ASN A 176 29.03 8.26 13.52
CA ASN A 176 29.28 7.32 12.43
C ASN A 176 28.67 7.86 11.11
N PRO A 177 29.39 8.76 10.39
CA PRO A 177 28.85 9.42 9.19
C PRO A 177 28.45 8.47 8.04
N ASP A 178 29.05 7.29 7.99
CA ASP A 178 28.79 6.27 6.96
C ASP A 178 27.46 5.50 7.19
N LEU A 179 26.86 5.64 8.38
CA LEU A 179 25.60 4.98 8.68
C LEU A 179 24.42 5.77 8.12
N VAL A 180 23.51 5.06 7.52
CA VAL A 180 22.18 5.58 7.13
C VAL A 180 21.23 5.31 8.29
N THR A 181 20.72 6.38 8.89
CA THR A 181 19.70 6.31 9.94
C THR A 181 18.33 6.56 9.31
N MET A 182 17.32 5.85 9.78
CA MET A 182 15.91 6.02 9.40
C MET A 182 15.07 6.04 10.68
N THR A 183 14.36 7.11 10.91
CA THR A 183 13.38 7.23 12.00
C THR A 183 12.00 6.79 11.53
N ALA A 184 11.07 6.52 12.45
CA ALA A 184 9.67 6.30 12.10
C ALA A 184 9.09 7.50 11.33
N GLY A 185 9.47 8.72 11.70
CA GLY A 185 9.08 9.94 10.99
C GLY A 185 9.64 10.03 9.56
N ASP A 186 10.86 9.54 9.30
CA ASP A 186 11.41 9.45 7.95
C ASP A 186 10.65 8.44 7.10
N PHE A 187 10.32 7.29 7.68
CA PHE A 187 9.53 6.27 7.02
C PHE A 187 8.14 6.78 6.64
N ASP A 188 7.45 7.44 7.58
CA ASP A 188 6.15 8.05 7.32
C ASP A 188 6.22 9.13 6.24
N ARG A 189 7.26 9.98 6.26
CA ARG A 189 7.48 10.99 5.20
C ARG A 189 7.72 10.35 3.84
N GLN A 190 8.50 9.28 3.77
CA GLN A 190 8.81 8.58 2.52
C GLN A 190 7.57 7.89 1.94
N ILE A 191 6.81 7.18 2.78
CA ILE A 191 5.54 6.55 2.40
C ILE A 191 4.53 7.63 1.98
N GLY A 192 4.38 8.69 2.80
CA GLY A 192 3.50 9.81 2.51
C GLY A 192 3.82 10.50 1.18
N SER A 193 5.10 10.70 0.89
CA SER A 193 5.56 11.28 -0.38
C SER A 193 5.22 10.39 -1.58
N ALA A 194 5.52 9.10 -1.51
CA ALA A 194 5.20 8.15 -2.57
C ALA A 194 3.68 8.04 -2.80
N THR A 195 2.91 7.96 -1.72
CA THR A 195 1.44 7.93 -1.77
C THR A 195 0.86 9.22 -2.34
N SER A 196 1.44 10.38 -1.99
CA SER A 196 1.02 11.69 -2.53
C SER A 196 1.24 11.79 -4.04
N ILE A 197 2.37 11.31 -4.54
CA ILE A 197 2.65 11.28 -5.99
C ILE A 197 1.63 10.39 -6.70
N LEU A 198 1.41 9.17 -6.22
CA LEU A 198 0.42 8.25 -6.80
C LEU A 198 -0.99 8.85 -6.77
N ASN A 199 -1.39 9.44 -5.64
CA ASN A 199 -2.70 10.08 -5.50
C ASN A 199 -2.84 11.27 -6.48
N SER A 200 -1.79 12.08 -6.66
CA SER A 200 -1.80 13.19 -7.61
C SER A 200 -1.99 12.72 -9.06
N ILE A 201 -1.32 11.62 -9.45
CA ILE A 201 -1.48 11.00 -10.76
C ILE A 201 -2.92 10.48 -10.93
N LEU A 202 -3.44 9.76 -9.94
CA LEU A 202 -4.80 9.20 -9.99
C LEU A 202 -5.84 10.31 -10.07
N VAL A 203 -5.70 11.38 -9.27
CA VAL A 203 -6.58 12.56 -9.33
C VAL A 203 -6.48 13.24 -10.70
N GLY A 204 -5.28 13.37 -11.27
CA GLY A 204 -5.10 13.92 -12.62
C GLY A 204 -5.86 13.11 -13.68
N ILE A 205 -5.72 11.79 -13.67
CA ILE A 205 -6.45 10.88 -14.58
C ILE A 205 -7.95 10.99 -14.35
N ALA A 206 -8.40 11.03 -13.10
CA ALA A 206 -9.81 11.17 -12.75
C ALA A 206 -10.39 12.49 -13.26
N LEU A 207 -9.68 13.62 -13.15
CA LEU A 207 -10.12 14.92 -13.64
C LEU A 207 -10.24 14.95 -15.16
N ILE A 208 -9.29 14.34 -15.89
CA ILE A 208 -9.38 14.23 -17.35
C ILE A 208 -10.60 13.39 -17.74
N SER A 209 -10.77 12.22 -17.11
CA SER A 209 -11.92 11.33 -17.37
C SER A 209 -13.24 12.01 -17.05
N LEU A 210 -13.28 12.80 -15.97
CA LEU A 210 -14.43 13.60 -15.57
C LEU A 210 -14.77 14.67 -16.61
N ALA A 211 -13.77 15.39 -17.11
CA ALA A 211 -13.95 16.41 -18.14
C ALA A 211 -14.52 15.81 -19.43
N VAL A 212 -13.94 14.68 -19.88
CA VAL A 212 -14.41 13.98 -21.09
C VAL A 212 -15.82 13.43 -20.90
N GLY A 213 -16.09 12.78 -19.76
CA GLY A 213 -17.42 12.25 -19.43
C GLY A 213 -18.48 13.35 -19.31
N GLY A 214 -18.14 14.45 -18.62
CA GLY A 214 -19.02 15.59 -18.48
C GLY A 214 -19.34 16.25 -19.83
N LEU A 215 -18.34 16.44 -20.69
CA LEU A 215 -18.54 16.97 -22.04
C LEU A 215 -19.41 16.06 -22.92
N SER A 216 -19.25 14.73 -22.76
CA SER A 216 -20.09 13.75 -23.44
C SER A 216 -21.56 13.88 -23.04
N VAL A 217 -21.85 14.05 -21.75
CA VAL A 217 -23.21 14.30 -21.25
C VAL A 217 -23.78 15.62 -21.81
N VAL A 218 -22.96 16.70 -21.80
CA VAL A 218 -23.35 17.99 -22.37
C VAL A 218 -23.76 17.83 -23.85
N ASN A 219 -22.95 17.14 -24.67
CA ASN A 219 -23.22 16.92 -26.08
C ASN A 219 -24.50 16.09 -26.30
N THR A 220 -24.64 15.00 -25.51
CA THR A 220 -25.85 14.14 -25.61
C THR A 220 -27.11 14.90 -25.25
N MET A 221 -27.06 15.71 -24.18
CA MET A 221 -28.20 16.54 -23.78
C MET A 221 -28.50 17.66 -24.77
N ALA A 222 -27.45 18.27 -25.34
CA ALA A 222 -27.64 19.29 -26.38
C ALA A 222 -28.34 18.71 -27.63
N MET A 223 -27.96 17.50 -28.05
CA MET A 223 -28.61 16.78 -29.14
C MET A 223 -30.05 16.40 -28.79
N SER A 224 -30.29 15.85 -27.61
CA SER A 224 -31.64 15.52 -27.12
C SER A 224 -32.57 16.75 -27.09
N VAL A 225 -32.06 17.93 -26.65
CA VAL A 225 -32.79 19.20 -26.66
C VAL A 225 -33.10 19.63 -28.10
N ALA A 226 -32.14 19.51 -29.03
CA ALA A 226 -32.35 19.88 -30.44
C ALA A 226 -33.44 19.02 -31.09
N GLU A 227 -33.44 17.71 -30.84
CA GLU A 227 -34.49 16.79 -31.37
C GLU A 227 -35.87 17.06 -30.78
N ARG A 228 -35.97 17.56 -29.55
CA ARG A 228 -37.24 17.86 -28.85
C ARG A 228 -37.59 19.36 -28.83
N THR A 229 -36.93 20.19 -29.67
CA THR A 229 -37.11 21.65 -29.66
C THR A 229 -38.57 22.04 -29.81
N ARG A 230 -39.33 21.41 -30.74
CA ARG A 230 -40.76 21.65 -30.98
C ARG A 230 -41.61 21.28 -29.76
N GLU A 231 -41.36 20.16 -29.11
CA GLU A 231 -42.06 19.72 -27.89
C GLU A 231 -41.87 20.74 -26.75
N ILE A 232 -40.63 21.18 -26.54
CA ILE A 232 -40.27 22.19 -25.55
C ILE A 232 -40.95 23.53 -25.87
N GLY A 233 -41.00 23.91 -27.16
CA GLY A 233 -41.70 25.10 -27.64
C GLY A 233 -43.20 25.05 -27.34
N ILE A 234 -43.87 23.92 -27.59
CA ILE A 234 -45.29 23.70 -27.27
C ILE A 234 -45.53 23.80 -25.76
N LYS A 235 -44.71 23.07 -24.96
CA LYS A 235 -44.81 23.14 -23.49
C LYS A 235 -44.72 24.58 -22.98
N ARG A 236 -43.88 25.41 -23.61
CA ARG A 236 -43.72 26.82 -23.25
C ARG A 236 -44.87 27.71 -23.75
N ALA A 237 -45.40 27.46 -24.95
CA ALA A 237 -46.51 28.21 -25.51
C ALA A 237 -47.82 28.09 -24.69
N ILE A 238 -48.04 26.90 -24.08
CA ILE A 238 -49.18 26.63 -23.17
C ILE A 238 -48.92 27.08 -21.71
N GLY A 239 -47.87 27.88 -21.46
CA GLY A 239 -47.58 28.45 -20.15
C GLY A 239 -46.63 27.64 -19.24
N GLY A 240 -45.89 26.70 -19.79
CA GLY A 240 -44.88 25.91 -19.03
C GLY A 240 -43.81 26.79 -18.41
N ASN A 241 -43.61 26.66 -17.08
CA ASN A 241 -42.62 27.42 -16.34
C ASN A 241 -41.20 26.96 -16.73
N ARG A 242 -40.30 27.93 -16.99
CA ARG A 242 -38.88 27.66 -17.30
C ARG A 242 -38.18 26.74 -16.28
N ARG A 243 -38.45 26.97 -14.98
CA ARG A 243 -37.85 26.14 -13.89
C ARG A 243 -38.29 24.69 -14.00
N ARG A 244 -39.52 24.40 -14.44
CA ARG A 244 -40.00 23.03 -14.60
C ARG A 244 -39.30 22.31 -15.74
N ILE A 245 -39.09 22.99 -16.87
CA ILE A 245 -38.36 22.44 -18.03
C ILE A 245 -36.90 22.17 -17.68
N VAL A 246 -36.24 23.13 -17.00
CA VAL A 246 -34.88 22.93 -16.53
C VAL A 246 -34.79 21.74 -15.53
N GLY A 247 -35.74 21.67 -14.59
CA GLY A 247 -35.80 20.56 -13.64
C GLY A 247 -35.98 19.19 -14.30
N GLU A 248 -36.85 19.11 -15.31
CA GLU A 248 -37.10 17.88 -16.09
C GLU A 248 -35.80 17.41 -16.79
N LEU A 249 -35.12 18.29 -17.50
CA LEU A 249 -33.89 17.99 -18.24
C LEU A 249 -32.69 17.68 -17.29
N VAL A 250 -32.58 18.42 -16.18
CA VAL A 250 -31.55 18.15 -15.17
C VAL A 250 -31.78 16.81 -14.48
N THR A 251 -33.02 16.43 -14.20
CA THR A 251 -33.35 15.13 -13.64
C THR A 251 -33.01 14.00 -14.61
N GLU A 252 -33.30 14.19 -15.91
CA GLU A 252 -32.93 13.24 -16.97
C GLU A 252 -31.40 13.03 -17.02
N SER A 253 -30.64 14.12 -17.04
CA SER A 253 -29.16 14.04 -17.02
C SER A 253 -28.60 13.48 -15.71
N ALA A 254 -29.20 13.76 -14.55
CA ALA A 254 -28.86 13.16 -13.28
C ALA A 254 -29.07 11.64 -13.30
N PHE A 255 -30.18 11.20 -13.91
CA PHE A 255 -30.46 9.76 -14.03
C PHE A 255 -29.47 9.05 -14.98
N ILE A 256 -29.04 9.70 -16.06
CA ILE A 256 -27.94 9.20 -16.90
C ILE A 256 -26.66 9.06 -16.09
N GLY A 257 -26.32 10.08 -15.28
CA GLY A 257 -25.19 10.05 -14.38
C GLY A 257 -25.27 8.92 -13.34
N PHE A 258 -26.47 8.69 -12.77
CA PHE A 258 -26.72 7.59 -11.85
C PHE A 258 -26.50 6.22 -12.50
N LEU A 259 -27.08 5.99 -13.67
CA LEU A 259 -26.90 4.72 -14.39
C LEU A 259 -25.44 4.50 -14.79
N GLY A 260 -24.78 5.53 -15.33
CA GLY A 260 -23.37 5.48 -15.67
C GLY A 260 -22.49 5.18 -14.45
N GLY A 261 -22.80 5.81 -13.31
CA GLY A 261 -22.12 5.56 -12.05
C GLY A 261 -22.33 4.15 -11.50
N ALA A 262 -23.54 3.63 -11.59
CA ALA A 262 -23.84 2.25 -11.17
C ALA A 262 -23.11 1.21 -12.02
N VAL A 263 -23.10 1.40 -13.36
CA VAL A 263 -22.34 0.54 -14.29
C VAL A 263 -20.84 0.66 -14.04
N GLY A 264 -20.32 1.89 -13.86
CA GLY A 264 -18.92 2.14 -13.54
C GLY A 264 -18.49 1.49 -12.22
N LEU A 265 -19.35 1.59 -11.19
CA LEU A 265 -19.12 0.90 -9.90
C LEU A 265 -19.09 -0.62 -10.07
N ALA A 266 -20.00 -1.21 -10.83
CA ALA A 266 -20.05 -2.65 -11.09
C ALA A 266 -18.76 -3.13 -11.80
N LEU A 267 -18.32 -2.40 -12.82
CA LEU A 267 -17.06 -2.70 -13.53
C LEU A 267 -15.85 -2.53 -12.62
N GLY A 268 -15.79 -1.45 -11.84
CA GLY A 268 -14.74 -1.19 -10.87
C GLY A 268 -14.67 -2.27 -9.80
N ALA A 269 -15.82 -2.69 -9.26
CA ALA A 269 -15.90 -3.79 -8.29
C ALA A 269 -15.39 -5.11 -8.89
N ALA A 270 -15.76 -5.42 -10.13
CA ALA A 270 -15.26 -6.61 -10.82
C ALA A 270 -13.74 -6.58 -10.98
N LEU A 271 -13.16 -5.43 -11.37
CA LEU A 271 -11.70 -5.26 -11.44
C LEU A 271 -11.02 -5.42 -10.09
N VAL A 272 -11.59 -4.88 -9.01
CA VAL A 272 -11.08 -5.04 -7.63
C VAL A 272 -11.07 -6.52 -7.24
N VAL A 273 -12.14 -7.28 -7.54
CA VAL A 273 -12.19 -8.72 -7.26
C VAL A 273 -11.10 -9.46 -8.03
N VAL A 274 -10.94 -9.19 -9.33
CA VAL A 274 -9.91 -9.82 -10.16
C VAL A 274 -8.51 -9.49 -9.64
N ALA A 275 -8.23 -8.23 -9.32
CA ALA A 275 -6.94 -7.81 -8.78
C ALA A 275 -6.64 -8.47 -7.42
N ASN A 276 -7.63 -8.55 -6.53
CA ASN A 276 -7.45 -9.20 -5.24
C ASN A 276 -7.31 -10.73 -5.35
N VAL A 277 -7.98 -11.38 -6.31
CA VAL A 277 -7.78 -12.81 -6.58
C VAL A 277 -6.36 -13.06 -7.11
N ALA A 278 -5.87 -12.24 -8.02
CA ALA A 278 -4.49 -12.30 -8.49
C ALA A 278 -3.48 -11.98 -7.38
N GLY A 279 -3.77 -11.02 -6.50
CA GLY A 279 -2.94 -10.65 -5.35
C GLY A 279 -2.91 -11.70 -4.23
N ARG A 280 -3.95 -12.53 -4.10
CA ARG A 280 -4.00 -13.63 -3.10
C ARG A 280 -2.91 -14.67 -3.31
N THR A 281 -2.45 -14.89 -4.53
CA THR A 281 -1.32 -15.78 -4.82
C THR A 281 0.00 -15.22 -4.25
N SER A 282 0.05 -13.90 -4.01
CA SER A 282 1.19 -13.19 -3.42
C SER A 282 0.93 -12.75 -1.97
N GLY A 283 -0.16 -13.23 -1.34
CA GLY A 283 -0.50 -12.94 0.07
C GLY A 283 -1.04 -11.53 0.35
N THR A 284 -1.26 -10.70 -0.67
CA THR A 284 -1.66 -9.30 -0.47
C THR A 284 -3.09 -9.03 -0.91
N VAL A 285 -3.86 -8.31 -0.08
CA VAL A 285 -5.14 -7.70 -0.46
C VAL A 285 -4.86 -6.27 -0.90
N LEU A 286 -4.89 -6.03 -2.21
CA LEU A 286 -4.47 -4.75 -2.80
C LEU A 286 -5.52 -3.66 -2.67
N PHE A 287 -6.82 -4.02 -2.76
CA PHE A 287 -7.89 -3.04 -2.81
C PHE A 287 -9.07 -3.45 -1.92
N GLN A 288 -9.65 -2.46 -1.23
CA GLN A 288 -10.82 -2.66 -0.40
C GLN A 288 -11.97 -1.75 -0.87
N LEU A 289 -13.07 -2.36 -1.30
CA LEU A 289 -14.28 -1.64 -1.66
C LEU A 289 -15.18 -1.54 -0.42
N THR A 290 -15.34 -0.33 0.11
CA THR A 290 -16.23 -0.08 1.23
C THR A 290 -17.61 0.41 0.75
N PRO A 291 -18.70 0.20 1.51
CA PRO A 291 -20.00 0.78 1.16
C PRO A 291 -19.95 2.31 1.01
N GLY A 292 -19.14 2.99 1.84
CA GLY A 292 -18.96 4.43 1.76
C GLY A 292 -18.39 4.89 0.42
N THR A 293 -17.34 4.21 -0.10
CA THR A 293 -16.78 4.53 -1.42
C THR A 293 -17.76 4.25 -2.55
N ALA A 294 -18.59 3.21 -2.43
CA ALA A 294 -19.63 2.92 -3.42
C ALA A 294 -20.69 4.02 -3.47
N PHE A 295 -21.21 4.46 -2.32
CA PHE A 295 -22.18 5.55 -2.26
C PHE A 295 -21.61 6.88 -2.75
N THR A 296 -20.39 7.21 -2.39
CA THR A 296 -19.73 8.43 -2.86
C THR A 296 -19.50 8.42 -4.36
N ALA A 297 -19.10 7.29 -4.95
CA ALA A 297 -18.88 7.17 -6.40
C ALA A 297 -20.19 7.39 -7.19
N VAL A 298 -21.28 6.70 -6.82
CA VAL A 298 -22.58 6.85 -7.50
C VAL A 298 -23.20 8.23 -7.24
N GLY A 299 -23.11 8.74 -6.02
CA GLY A 299 -23.56 10.09 -5.68
C GLY A 299 -22.84 11.17 -6.50
N PHE A 300 -21.52 11.06 -6.57
CA PHE A 300 -20.68 11.98 -7.33
C PHE A 300 -21.03 11.97 -8.83
N SER A 301 -21.18 10.79 -9.46
CA SER A 301 -21.54 10.68 -10.89
C SER A 301 -22.94 11.21 -11.16
N THR A 302 -23.88 11.03 -10.24
CA THR A 302 -25.24 11.60 -10.33
C THR A 302 -25.21 13.13 -10.32
N ILE A 303 -24.46 13.72 -9.38
CA ILE A 303 -24.29 15.18 -9.28
C ILE A 303 -23.59 15.71 -10.53
N LEU A 304 -22.56 15.03 -11.01
CA LEU A 304 -21.87 15.43 -12.23
C LEU A 304 -22.81 15.42 -13.44
N GLY A 305 -23.62 14.37 -13.60
CA GLY A 305 -24.63 14.30 -14.66
C GLY A 305 -25.61 15.47 -14.59
N ALA A 306 -26.10 15.80 -13.38
CA ALA A 306 -26.97 16.95 -13.17
C ALA A 306 -26.31 18.29 -13.56
N LEU A 307 -25.06 18.49 -13.16
CA LEU A 307 -24.30 19.71 -13.49
C LEU A 307 -24.00 19.81 -14.98
N ALA A 308 -23.59 18.71 -15.61
CA ALA A 308 -23.35 18.70 -17.06
C ALA A 308 -24.62 18.99 -17.89
N GLY A 309 -25.77 18.45 -17.46
CA GLY A 309 -27.04 18.72 -18.12
C GLY A 309 -27.63 20.11 -17.85
N PHE A 310 -27.12 20.83 -16.84
CA PHE A 310 -27.69 22.13 -16.47
C PHE A 310 -27.52 23.21 -17.55
N VAL A 311 -26.38 23.25 -18.23
CA VAL A 311 -26.13 24.25 -19.30
C VAL A 311 -27.05 24.04 -20.49
N PRO A 312 -27.18 22.84 -21.10
CA PRO A 312 -28.15 22.57 -22.17
C PRO A 312 -29.58 22.83 -21.73
N ALA A 313 -29.97 22.47 -20.52
CA ALA A 313 -31.28 22.69 -19.97
C ALA A 313 -31.63 24.17 -19.86
N LEU A 314 -30.70 25.02 -19.47
CA LEU A 314 -30.89 26.48 -19.45
C LEU A 314 -31.09 27.05 -20.85
N HIS A 315 -30.33 26.57 -21.84
CA HIS A 315 -30.50 26.98 -23.23
C HIS A 315 -31.88 26.58 -23.77
N ALA A 316 -32.29 25.33 -23.53
CA ALA A 316 -33.61 24.84 -23.90
C ALA A 316 -34.76 25.69 -23.30
N ALA A 317 -34.65 26.05 -22.03
CA ALA A 317 -35.66 26.86 -21.36
C ALA A 317 -35.73 28.32 -21.84
N ARG A 318 -34.71 28.79 -22.56
CA ARG A 318 -34.69 30.16 -23.16
C ARG A 318 -35.14 30.20 -24.61
N LEU A 319 -35.45 29.08 -25.28
CA LEU A 319 -35.93 29.04 -26.64
C LEU A 319 -37.19 29.88 -26.79
N ASP A 320 -37.28 30.64 -27.89
CA ASP A 320 -38.50 31.37 -28.25
C ASP A 320 -39.57 30.38 -28.75
N PRO A 321 -40.75 30.33 -28.11
CA PRO A 321 -41.82 29.42 -28.52
C PRO A 321 -42.23 29.59 -29.99
N VAL A 322 -42.22 30.83 -30.53
CA VAL A 322 -42.60 31.12 -31.91
C VAL A 322 -41.57 30.57 -32.90
N ALA A 323 -40.29 30.75 -32.59
CA ALA A 323 -39.20 30.19 -33.38
C ALA A 323 -39.16 28.66 -33.32
N ALA A 324 -39.39 28.06 -32.13
CA ALA A 324 -39.41 26.62 -31.93
C ALA A 324 -40.54 25.89 -32.66
N LEU A 325 -41.71 26.57 -32.87
CA LEU A 325 -42.83 26.03 -33.63
C LEU A 325 -42.64 26.11 -35.15
N ARG A 326 -41.70 26.95 -35.62
CA ARG A 326 -41.35 27.08 -37.05
C ARG A 326 -40.20 26.18 -37.47
N TYR A 327 -39.60 25.47 -36.51
CA TYR A 327 -38.50 24.52 -36.76
C TYR A 327 -39.09 23.24 -37.40
N GLU A 328 -38.78 22.99 -38.67
CA GLU A 328 -39.04 21.74 -39.38
C GLU A 328 -38.00 20.70 -39.11
#